data_2abe750432d112235f495320b7023904
#
_entry.id   2abe750432d112235f495320b7023904
#
_cell.length_a   1.000
_cell.length_b   1.000
_cell.length_c   1.000
_cell.angle_alpha   90.00
_cell.angle_beta   90.00
_cell.angle_gamma   90.00
#
_symmetry.space_group_name_H-M   'P 1'
#
loop_
_entity.id
_entity.type
_entity.pdbx_description
1 polymer ?
#
loop_
_entity_poly.entity_id
_entity_poly.type
_entity_poly.pdbx_seq_one_letter_code
_entity_poly.pdbx_strand_id
1 'polypeptide(L)'
;MRINTNINSMRTQEYMRQNQDKMNTAMNRLSSGKSINSAADDAAGLAIATRMRAKEGGLNVGARNTQDAMSALRTGDAALGSISNILLRMRDLATQAASGTNNVKDSASLNKEYQQLAKEIDHIAEKTNFNGNSFLNQAGGGTDIKIQLSDAANDTLDITAINAKADTLLGAAVGTLTGADTAAAVTAATTEMGKIDTAIQAVADARA
;
A
#
# COMPACT_ATOMS: atom_id res chain seq x y z
N MET A 1 2.84 -45.17 74.24
CA MET A 1 2.10 -44.11 73.51
C MET A 1 2.92 -42.83 73.56
N ARG A 2 3.38 -42.34 72.46
CA ARG A 2 4.07 -41.02 72.40
C ARG A 2 2.99 -39.97 72.29
N ILE A 3 2.70 -39.22 73.35
CA ILE A 3 1.62 -38.28 73.48
C ILE A 3 1.97 -36.91 72.81
N ASN A 4 3.25 -36.62 72.61
CA ASN A 4 3.72 -35.33 72.17
C ASN A 4 4.05 -35.21 70.67
N THR A 5 4.02 -36.30 69.88
CA THR A 5 4.33 -36.24 68.47
C THR A 5 3.64 -37.36 67.70
N ASN A 6 2.48 -37.05 67.10
CA ASN A 6 1.74 -37.98 66.24
C ASN A 6 2.24 -37.82 64.79
N ILE A 7 3.27 -38.59 64.43
CA ILE A 7 3.88 -38.54 63.07
C ILE A 7 2.87 -38.88 61.99
N ASN A 8 1.88 -39.73 62.25
CA ASN A 8 0.83 -40.06 61.26
C ASN A 8 -0.10 -38.88 61.01
N SER A 9 -0.45 -38.12 62.05
CA SER A 9 -1.29 -36.90 61.90
C SER A 9 -0.54 -35.82 61.13
N MET A 10 0.75 -35.61 61.40
CA MET A 10 1.59 -34.67 60.66
C MET A 10 1.73 -35.04 59.17
N ARG A 11 1.92 -36.33 58.86
CA ARG A 11 1.93 -36.83 57.49
C ARG A 11 0.60 -36.62 56.78
N THR A 12 -0.51 -36.88 57.47
CA THR A 12 -1.83 -36.67 56.88
C THR A 12 -2.09 -35.20 56.60
N GLN A 13 -1.70 -34.29 57.48
CA GLN A 13 -1.78 -32.86 57.24
C GLN A 13 -0.92 -32.43 56.07
N GLU A 14 0.30 -32.95 55.94
CA GLU A 14 1.18 -32.65 54.83
C GLU A 14 0.61 -33.14 53.48
N TYR A 15 0.04 -34.36 53.45
CA TYR A 15 -0.63 -34.85 52.24
C TYR A 15 -1.89 -34.05 51.90
N MET A 16 -2.67 -33.59 52.90
CA MET A 16 -3.83 -32.72 52.66
C MET A 16 -3.40 -31.39 52.07
N ARG A 17 -2.32 -30.80 52.60
CA ARG A 17 -1.80 -29.52 52.04
C ARG A 17 -1.30 -29.71 50.59
N GLN A 18 -0.56 -30.75 50.31
CA GLN A 18 -0.07 -31.07 48.97
C GLN A 18 -1.24 -31.31 47.97
N ASN A 19 -2.31 -31.98 48.39
CA ASN A 19 -3.49 -32.20 47.59
C ASN A 19 -4.25 -30.90 47.34
N GLN A 20 -4.35 -30.02 48.33
CA GLN A 20 -4.96 -28.70 48.17
C GLN A 20 -4.16 -27.85 47.18
N ASP A 21 -2.85 -27.83 47.24
CA ASP A 21 -1.98 -27.10 46.32
C ASP A 21 -2.10 -27.62 44.88
N LYS A 22 -2.14 -28.95 44.70
CA LYS A 22 -2.37 -29.57 43.39
C LYS A 22 -3.75 -29.22 42.82
N MET A 23 -4.80 -29.23 43.68
CA MET A 23 -6.15 -28.90 43.28
C MET A 23 -6.24 -27.42 42.87
N ASN A 24 -5.64 -26.51 43.64
CA ASN A 24 -5.58 -25.10 43.31
C ASN A 24 -4.87 -24.85 41.99
N THR A 25 -3.74 -25.53 41.75
CA THR A 25 -3.01 -25.44 40.49
C THR A 25 -3.84 -25.96 39.31
N ALA A 26 -4.50 -27.11 39.47
CA ALA A 26 -5.38 -27.67 38.44
C ALA A 26 -6.58 -26.77 38.14
N MET A 27 -7.21 -26.16 39.15
CA MET A 27 -8.29 -25.20 39.00
C MET A 27 -7.84 -23.93 38.28
N ASN A 28 -6.65 -23.41 38.62
CA ASN A 28 -6.08 -22.25 37.95
C ASN A 28 -5.79 -22.53 36.45
N ARG A 29 -5.26 -23.72 36.14
CA ARG A 29 -5.03 -24.17 34.75
C ARG A 29 -6.31 -24.35 33.98
N LEU A 30 -7.34 -24.92 34.59
CA LEU A 30 -8.63 -25.11 33.97
C LEU A 30 -9.35 -23.77 33.73
N SER A 31 -9.33 -22.87 34.71
CA SER A 31 -9.94 -21.53 34.60
C SER A 31 -9.27 -20.64 33.57
N SER A 32 -7.94 -20.68 33.48
CA SER A 32 -7.16 -19.87 32.52
C SER A 32 -7.08 -20.50 31.12
N GLY A 33 -7.35 -21.79 31.01
CA GLY A 33 -7.14 -22.57 29.77
C GLY A 33 -5.67 -22.72 29.38
N LYS A 34 -4.72 -22.44 30.29
CA LYS A 34 -3.28 -22.46 30.03
C LYS A 34 -2.60 -23.43 30.99
N SER A 35 -1.65 -24.23 30.47
CA SER A 35 -0.83 -25.14 31.28
C SER A 35 0.23 -24.42 32.11
N ILE A 36 0.74 -23.26 31.60
CA ILE A 36 1.73 -22.40 32.27
C ILE A 36 1.04 -21.07 32.57
N ASN A 37 0.82 -20.77 33.85
CA ASN A 37 0.13 -19.56 34.30
C ASN A 37 1.06 -18.55 34.96
N SER A 38 2.12 -19.06 35.60
CA SER A 38 3.08 -18.23 36.33
C SER A 38 4.52 -18.64 36.00
N ALA A 39 5.45 -17.75 36.32
CA ALA A 39 6.88 -18.05 36.21
C ALA A 39 7.32 -19.17 37.13
N ALA A 40 6.55 -19.47 38.20
CA ALA A 40 6.81 -20.58 39.14
C ALA A 40 6.48 -21.94 38.50
N ASP A 41 5.56 -22.00 37.51
CA ASP A 41 5.24 -23.25 36.80
C ASP A 41 6.33 -23.65 35.82
N ASP A 42 6.79 -22.70 34.99
CA ASP A 42 7.91 -22.85 34.03
C ASP A 42 8.33 -21.46 33.52
N ALA A 43 9.45 -20.96 34.05
CA ALA A 43 9.98 -19.65 33.66
C ALA A 43 10.47 -19.60 32.19
N ALA A 44 11.07 -20.69 31.71
CA ALA A 44 11.58 -20.76 30.33
C ALA A 44 10.42 -20.84 29.32
N GLY A 45 9.45 -21.72 29.58
CA GLY A 45 8.26 -21.87 28.76
C GLY A 45 7.41 -20.57 28.71
N LEU A 46 7.28 -19.86 29.84
CA LEU A 46 6.57 -18.58 29.90
C LEU A 46 7.28 -17.51 29.06
N ALA A 47 8.63 -17.43 29.13
CA ALA A 47 9.40 -16.48 28.34
C ALA A 47 9.27 -16.74 26.82
N ILE A 48 9.28 -18.02 26.42
CA ILE A 48 9.07 -18.41 25.01
C ILE A 48 7.64 -18.08 24.58
N ALA A 49 6.63 -18.45 25.38
CA ALA A 49 5.23 -18.18 25.07
C ALA A 49 4.94 -16.67 24.95
N THR A 50 5.54 -15.85 25.81
CA THR A 50 5.40 -14.39 25.75
C THR A 50 6.00 -13.80 24.47
N ARG A 51 7.21 -14.26 24.09
CA ARG A 51 7.84 -13.85 22.83
C ARG A 51 7.03 -14.31 21.60
N MET A 52 6.51 -15.53 21.62
CA MET A 52 5.67 -16.04 20.54
C MET A 52 4.36 -15.26 20.40
N ARG A 53 3.73 -14.87 21.52
CA ARG A 53 2.53 -14.00 21.48
C ARG A 53 2.84 -12.61 20.96
N ALA A 54 3.96 -12.02 21.34
CA ALA A 54 4.37 -10.74 20.80
C ALA A 54 4.56 -10.85 19.27
N LYS A 55 5.22 -11.90 18.81
CA LYS A 55 5.41 -12.16 17.37
C LYS A 55 4.08 -12.41 16.64
N GLU A 56 3.19 -13.21 17.22
CA GLU A 56 1.84 -13.43 16.68
C GLU A 56 1.05 -12.11 16.58
N GLY A 57 1.11 -11.28 17.63
CA GLY A 57 0.50 -9.94 17.61
C GLY A 57 1.06 -9.06 16.51
N GLY A 58 2.39 -9.03 16.36
CA GLY A 58 3.07 -8.29 15.30
C GLY A 58 2.68 -8.75 13.90
N LEU A 59 2.65 -10.07 13.66
CA LEU A 59 2.22 -10.66 12.39
C LEU A 59 0.75 -10.35 12.06
N ASN A 60 -0.14 -10.38 13.06
CA ASN A 60 -1.54 -10.01 12.89
C ASN A 60 -1.71 -8.54 12.51
N VAL A 61 -0.88 -7.65 13.06
CA VAL A 61 -0.85 -6.23 12.66
C VAL A 61 -0.28 -6.11 11.25
N GLY A 62 0.81 -6.80 10.93
CA GLY A 62 1.40 -6.83 9.59
C GLY A 62 0.41 -7.30 8.52
N ALA A 63 -0.39 -8.33 8.82
CA ALA A 63 -1.44 -8.79 7.91
C ALA A 63 -2.51 -7.70 7.63
N ARG A 64 -2.91 -6.93 8.63
CA ARG A 64 -3.82 -5.80 8.44
C ARG A 64 -3.16 -4.68 7.64
N ASN A 65 -1.93 -4.33 7.95
CA ASN A 65 -1.17 -3.33 7.19
C ASN A 65 -1.06 -3.73 5.70
N THR A 66 -0.89 -5.01 5.41
CA THR A 66 -0.87 -5.54 4.03
C THR A 66 -2.23 -5.37 3.34
N GLN A 67 -3.34 -5.56 4.05
CA GLN A 67 -4.68 -5.32 3.49
C GLN A 67 -4.91 -3.84 3.18
N ASP A 68 -4.46 -2.95 4.06
CA ASP A 68 -4.51 -1.50 3.83
C ASP A 68 -3.64 -1.10 2.64
N ALA A 69 -2.44 -1.70 2.51
CA ALA A 69 -1.57 -1.53 1.37
C ALA A 69 -2.21 -1.95 0.04
N MET A 70 -2.84 -3.13 0.02
CA MET A 70 -3.59 -3.57 -1.16
C MET A 70 -4.73 -2.61 -1.52
N SER A 71 -5.38 -1.99 -0.55
CA SER A 71 -6.42 -0.99 -0.79
C SER A 71 -5.85 0.29 -1.39
N ALA A 72 -4.69 0.74 -0.91
CA ALA A 72 -3.96 1.88 -1.48
C ALA A 72 -3.53 1.60 -2.92
N LEU A 73 -2.94 0.42 -3.19
CA LEU A 73 -2.54 0.00 -4.54
C LEU A 73 -3.72 -0.06 -5.51
N ARG A 74 -4.87 -0.60 -5.09
CA ARG A 74 -6.09 -0.61 -5.92
C ARG A 74 -6.58 0.80 -6.25
N THR A 75 -6.46 1.73 -5.30
CA THR A 75 -6.81 3.14 -5.55
C THR A 75 -5.88 3.75 -6.59
N GLY A 76 -4.58 3.48 -6.49
CA GLY A 76 -3.58 3.90 -7.46
C GLY A 76 -3.80 3.31 -8.85
N ASP A 77 -4.03 1.99 -8.92
CA ASP A 77 -4.29 1.31 -10.20
C ASP A 77 -5.54 1.84 -10.90
N ALA A 78 -6.62 2.11 -10.14
CA ALA A 78 -7.84 2.70 -10.72
C ALA A 78 -7.59 4.10 -11.30
N ALA A 79 -6.77 4.92 -10.60
CA ALA A 79 -6.40 6.25 -11.08
C ALA A 79 -5.50 6.16 -12.34
N LEU A 80 -4.48 5.28 -12.33
CA LEU A 80 -3.62 5.05 -13.48
C LEU A 80 -4.41 4.48 -14.68
N GLY A 81 -5.42 3.65 -14.43
CA GLY A 81 -6.36 3.17 -15.45
C GLY A 81 -7.14 4.32 -16.10
N SER A 82 -7.59 5.29 -15.30
CA SER A 82 -8.25 6.51 -15.81
C SER A 82 -7.30 7.37 -16.65
N ILE A 83 -6.06 7.57 -16.17
CA ILE A 83 -5.01 8.29 -16.91
C ILE A 83 -4.72 7.59 -18.26
N SER A 84 -4.62 6.25 -18.27
CA SER A 84 -4.42 5.48 -19.50
C SER A 84 -5.53 5.72 -20.54
N ASN A 85 -6.80 5.75 -20.10
CA ASN A 85 -7.93 6.03 -20.99
C ASN A 85 -7.87 7.46 -21.55
N ILE A 86 -7.45 8.44 -20.73
CA ILE A 86 -7.27 9.82 -21.19
C ILE A 86 -6.12 9.89 -22.20
N LEU A 87 -5.01 9.23 -21.97
CA LEU A 87 -3.88 9.17 -22.91
C LEU A 87 -4.29 8.56 -24.25
N LEU A 88 -5.10 7.52 -24.26
CA LEU A 88 -5.66 6.95 -25.50
C LEU A 88 -6.52 7.98 -26.24
N ARG A 89 -7.38 8.72 -25.55
CA ARG A 89 -8.14 9.80 -26.15
C ARG A 89 -7.26 10.93 -26.70
N MET A 90 -6.21 11.30 -25.95
CA MET A 90 -5.23 12.29 -26.41
C MET A 90 -4.50 11.83 -27.69
N ARG A 91 -4.20 10.52 -27.76
CA ARG A 91 -3.61 9.91 -28.96
C ARG A 91 -4.55 10.00 -30.17
N ASP A 92 -5.84 9.72 -29.99
CA ASP A 92 -6.84 9.85 -31.04
C ASP A 92 -6.90 11.29 -31.58
N LEU A 93 -6.90 12.29 -30.67
CA LEU A 93 -6.89 13.71 -31.06
C LEU A 93 -5.61 14.09 -31.81
N ALA A 94 -4.46 13.59 -31.35
CA ALA A 94 -3.18 13.83 -32.01
C ALA A 94 -3.17 13.17 -33.40
N THR A 95 -3.69 11.95 -33.54
CA THR A 95 -3.83 11.26 -34.82
C THR A 95 -4.75 12.02 -35.77
N GLN A 96 -5.87 12.55 -35.25
CA GLN A 96 -6.76 13.37 -36.03
C GLN A 96 -6.08 14.68 -36.47
N ALA A 97 -5.35 15.34 -35.58
CA ALA A 97 -4.64 16.59 -35.89
C ALA A 97 -3.47 16.37 -36.86
N ALA A 98 -2.88 15.17 -36.91
CA ALA A 98 -1.83 14.79 -37.86
C ALA A 98 -2.37 14.62 -39.30
N SER A 99 -3.68 14.65 -39.53
CA SER A 99 -4.21 14.59 -40.89
C SER A 99 -4.01 15.92 -41.59
N GLY A 100 -3.37 15.89 -42.77
CA GLY A 100 -3.17 17.05 -43.64
C GLY A 100 -4.44 17.66 -44.23
N THR A 101 -5.62 17.07 -43.97
CA THR A 101 -6.94 17.57 -44.37
C THR A 101 -7.49 18.64 -43.44
N ASN A 102 -6.92 18.78 -42.25
CA ASN A 102 -7.36 19.77 -41.26
C ASN A 102 -6.76 21.14 -41.56
N ASN A 103 -7.53 22.16 -41.33
CA ASN A 103 -7.03 23.53 -41.35
C ASN A 103 -6.52 23.96 -39.97
N VAL A 104 -5.86 25.11 -39.87
CA VAL A 104 -5.27 25.62 -38.61
C VAL A 104 -6.34 25.85 -37.52
N LYS A 105 -7.58 26.21 -37.90
CA LYS A 105 -8.66 26.41 -36.93
C LYS A 105 -9.18 25.10 -36.37
N ASP A 106 -9.22 24.04 -37.18
CA ASP A 106 -9.61 22.70 -36.74
C ASP A 106 -8.57 22.15 -35.79
N SER A 107 -7.28 22.26 -36.11
CA SER A 107 -6.15 21.89 -35.23
C SER A 107 -6.18 22.68 -33.92
N ALA A 108 -6.54 23.95 -33.94
CA ALA A 108 -6.69 24.75 -32.71
C ALA A 108 -7.85 24.27 -31.82
N SER A 109 -8.94 23.77 -32.43
CA SER A 109 -10.06 23.19 -31.67
C SER A 109 -9.69 21.86 -31.02
N LEU A 110 -9.02 20.98 -31.76
CA LEU A 110 -8.48 19.72 -31.25
C LEU A 110 -7.47 19.97 -30.12
N ASN A 111 -6.60 20.96 -30.27
CA ASN A 111 -5.64 21.34 -29.24
C ASN A 111 -6.29 21.81 -27.93
N LYS A 112 -7.43 22.50 -27.99
CA LYS A 112 -8.14 22.90 -26.77
C LYS A 112 -8.60 21.68 -25.98
N GLU A 113 -9.18 20.67 -26.62
CA GLU A 113 -9.56 19.41 -25.96
C GLU A 113 -8.32 18.69 -25.43
N TYR A 114 -7.26 18.59 -26.23
CA TYR A 114 -5.99 17.98 -25.83
C TYR A 114 -5.42 18.60 -24.55
N GLN A 115 -5.36 19.93 -24.46
CA GLN A 115 -4.89 20.66 -23.29
C GLN A 115 -5.81 20.48 -22.06
N GLN A 116 -7.11 20.33 -22.27
CA GLN A 116 -8.03 20.04 -21.18
C GLN A 116 -7.83 18.64 -20.63
N LEU A 117 -7.61 17.65 -21.49
CA LEU A 117 -7.30 16.27 -21.08
C LEU A 117 -5.97 16.19 -20.31
N ALA A 118 -4.97 16.97 -20.72
CA ALA A 118 -3.72 17.06 -19.97
C ALA A 118 -3.91 17.62 -18.56
N LYS A 119 -4.73 18.66 -18.40
CA LYS A 119 -5.08 19.18 -17.07
C LYS A 119 -5.86 18.19 -16.23
N GLU A 120 -6.69 17.35 -16.86
CA GLU A 120 -7.40 16.29 -16.14
C GLU A 120 -6.46 15.20 -15.64
N ILE A 121 -5.42 14.85 -16.40
CA ILE A 121 -4.36 13.97 -15.92
C ILE A 121 -3.70 14.55 -14.67
N ASP A 122 -3.33 15.84 -14.72
CA ASP A 122 -2.72 16.52 -13.56
C ASP A 122 -3.67 16.53 -12.36
N HIS A 123 -4.95 16.79 -12.61
CA HIS A 123 -5.97 16.77 -11.55
C HIS A 123 -6.09 15.40 -10.89
N ILE A 124 -6.14 14.33 -11.69
CA ILE A 124 -6.17 12.95 -11.17
C ILE A 124 -4.89 12.65 -10.36
N ALA A 125 -3.72 13.01 -10.89
CA ALA A 125 -2.44 12.78 -10.22
C ALA A 125 -2.33 13.53 -8.88
N GLU A 126 -2.85 14.76 -8.81
CA GLU A 126 -2.78 15.60 -7.59
C GLU A 126 -3.84 15.25 -6.54
N LYS A 127 -5.02 14.85 -6.98
CA LYS A 127 -6.15 14.59 -6.07
C LYS A 127 -6.26 13.15 -5.63
N THR A 128 -5.61 12.22 -6.32
CA THR A 128 -5.57 10.83 -5.89
C THR A 128 -4.65 10.68 -4.68
N ASN A 129 -5.25 10.38 -3.55
CA ASN A 129 -4.53 10.12 -2.32
C ASN A 129 -5.21 8.97 -1.55
N PHE A 130 -4.44 8.31 -0.70
CA PHE A 130 -4.94 7.32 0.24
C PHE A 130 -4.63 7.80 1.66
N ASN A 131 -5.68 8.05 2.46
CA ASN A 131 -5.57 8.57 3.82
C ASN A 131 -4.69 9.85 3.91
N GLY A 132 -4.78 10.75 2.91
CA GLY A 132 -4.00 11.99 2.85
C GLY A 132 -2.60 11.85 2.27
N ASN A 133 -2.12 10.63 2.01
CA ASN A 133 -0.83 10.39 1.37
C ASN A 133 -1.02 10.33 -0.16
N SER A 134 -0.40 11.26 -0.87
CA SER A 134 -0.35 11.27 -2.33
C SER A 134 0.86 10.45 -2.81
N PHE A 135 0.64 9.51 -3.71
CA PHE A 135 1.67 8.64 -4.26
C PHE A 135 1.76 8.68 -5.80
N LEU A 136 0.85 9.42 -6.47
CA LEU A 136 0.88 9.65 -7.92
C LEU A 136 1.48 10.99 -8.30
N ASN A 137 1.95 11.78 -7.35
CA ASN A 137 2.53 13.11 -7.58
C ASN A 137 3.84 13.27 -6.81
N GLN A 138 4.87 12.52 -7.17
CA GLN A 138 6.18 12.58 -6.51
C GLN A 138 6.80 13.98 -6.57
N ALA A 139 6.66 14.70 -7.69
CA ALA A 139 7.18 16.07 -7.82
C ALA A 139 6.44 17.09 -6.97
N GLY A 140 5.20 16.83 -6.56
CA GLY A 140 4.36 17.70 -5.72
C GLY A 140 4.40 17.34 -4.23
N GLY A 141 5.37 16.54 -3.78
CA GLY A 141 5.50 16.14 -2.37
C GLY A 141 4.92 14.75 -2.05
N GLY A 142 4.63 13.93 -3.06
CA GLY A 142 4.28 12.54 -2.86
C GLY A 142 5.47 11.79 -2.25
N THR A 143 5.18 10.96 -1.24
CA THR A 143 6.18 10.19 -0.50
C THR A 143 5.95 8.70 -0.70
N ASP A 144 7.04 7.93 -0.70
CA ASP A 144 6.96 6.48 -0.66
C ASP A 144 6.18 6.02 0.57
N ILE A 145 5.27 5.09 0.37
CA ILE A 145 4.49 4.51 1.46
C ILE A 145 5.21 3.26 1.95
N LYS A 146 5.73 3.34 3.18
CA LYS A 146 6.38 2.20 3.84
C LYS A 146 5.39 1.43 4.69
N ILE A 147 5.27 0.15 4.43
CA ILE A 147 4.32 -0.74 5.07
C ILE A 147 5.10 -1.76 5.88
N GLN A 148 4.90 -1.75 7.20
CA GLN A 148 5.51 -2.73 8.09
C GLN A 148 4.75 -4.06 7.98
N LEU A 149 5.44 -5.14 7.58
CA LEU A 149 4.87 -6.46 7.35
C LEU A 149 4.89 -7.37 8.57
N SER A 150 5.89 -7.19 9.46
CA SER A 150 6.05 -8.02 10.66
C SER A 150 6.48 -7.21 11.88
N ASP A 151 6.75 -7.90 12.99
CA ASP A 151 7.32 -7.33 14.22
C ASP A 151 8.83 -7.07 14.12
N ALA A 152 9.49 -7.54 13.06
CA ALA A 152 10.91 -7.33 12.85
C ALA A 152 11.18 -5.91 12.35
N ALA A 153 12.16 -5.23 12.93
CA ALA A 153 12.61 -3.93 12.45
C ALA A 153 13.14 -4.07 11.00
N ASN A 154 12.71 -3.18 10.12
CA ASN A 154 13.07 -3.15 8.69
C ASN A 154 12.44 -4.24 7.80
N ASP A 155 11.45 -4.96 8.26
CA ASP A 155 10.65 -5.82 7.40
C ASP A 155 9.50 -4.99 6.79
N THR A 156 9.87 -4.12 5.83
CA THR A 156 8.95 -3.19 5.19
C THR A 156 8.78 -3.51 3.70
N LEU A 157 7.56 -3.36 3.22
CA LEU A 157 7.25 -3.24 1.80
C LEU A 157 7.17 -1.75 1.47
N ASP A 158 8.00 -1.30 0.54
CA ASP A 158 8.00 0.09 0.11
C ASP A 158 7.21 0.21 -1.21
N ILE A 159 6.14 0.99 -1.20
CA ILE A 159 5.42 1.41 -2.41
C ILE A 159 6.05 2.73 -2.83
N THR A 160 6.80 2.71 -3.93
CA THR A 160 7.44 3.90 -4.47
C THR A 160 6.41 4.86 -5.06
N ALA A 161 6.53 6.14 -4.74
CA ALA A 161 5.69 7.17 -5.34
C ALA A 161 6.04 7.33 -6.83
N ILE A 162 5.00 7.42 -7.66
CA ILE A 162 5.10 7.56 -9.11
C ILE A 162 4.73 9.00 -9.48
N ASN A 163 5.43 9.59 -10.43
CA ASN A 163 5.04 10.89 -10.98
C ASN A 163 4.17 10.70 -12.23
N ALA A 164 2.87 10.73 -12.06
CA ALA A 164 1.87 10.55 -13.11
C ALA A 164 1.35 11.87 -13.69
N LYS A 165 2.04 13.00 -13.46
CA LYS A 165 1.69 14.28 -14.09
C LYS A 165 1.91 14.28 -15.59
N ALA A 166 1.06 15.01 -16.31
CA ALA A 166 1.14 15.14 -17.76
C ALA A 166 2.50 15.63 -18.24
N ASP A 167 3.08 16.61 -17.55
CA ASP A 167 4.42 17.14 -17.88
C ASP A 167 5.52 16.08 -17.79
N THR A 168 5.43 15.17 -16.83
CA THR A 168 6.42 14.09 -16.66
C THR A 168 6.20 12.96 -17.65
N LEU A 169 4.95 12.59 -17.86
CA LEU A 169 4.58 11.51 -18.76
C LEU A 169 4.84 11.87 -20.22
N LEU A 170 4.59 13.14 -20.61
CA LEU A 170 4.79 13.63 -21.99
C LEU A 170 6.16 14.28 -22.23
N GLY A 171 7.06 14.25 -21.24
CA GLY A 171 8.44 14.71 -21.35
C GLY A 171 8.58 16.24 -21.32
N ALA A 172 8.63 16.80 -20.12
CA ALA A 172 8.98 18.19 -19.75
C ALA A 172 7.95 19.29 -20.07
N ALA A 173 7.04 19.14 -21.00
CA ALA A 173 5.88 20.02 -21.20
C ALA A 173 4.85 19.35 -22.10
N VAL A 174 3.59 19.56 -21.79
CA VAL A 174 2.50 19.18 -22.69
C VAL A 174 2.64 20.03 -23.96
N GLY A 175 2.93 19.40 -25.07
CA GLY A 175 3.09 20.08 -26.35
C GLY A 175 1.75 20.56 -26.91
N THR A 176 1.77 21.12 -28.09
CA THR A 176 0.58 21.63 -28.77
C THR A 176 0.36 20.88 -30.08
N LEU A 177 -0.91 20.72 -30.47
CA LEU A 177 -1.30 20.16 -31.77
C LEU A 177 -1.44 21.23 -32.86
N THR A 178 -0.94 22.45 -32.60
CA THR A 178 -1.04 23.60 -33.50
C THR A 178 0.31 24.01 -34.04
N GLY A 179 0.34 24.56 -35.22
CA GLY A 179 1.52 25.13 -35.89
C GLY A 179 1.18 26.44 -36.61
N ALA A 180 2.18 27.09 -37.15
CA ALA A 180 2.02 28.31 -37.94
C ALA A 180 1.23 28.06 -39.23
N ASP A 181 1.37 26.85 -39.80
CA ASP A 181 0.67 26.35 -40.97
C ASP A 181 0.25 24.90 -40.79
N THR A 182 -0.43 24.33 -41.77
CA THR A 182 -0.96 22.96 -41.73
C THR A 182 0.21 21.94 -41.60
N ALA A 183 1.34 22.17 -42.28
CA ALA A 183 2.48 21.27 -42.23
C ALA A 183 3.16 21.27 -40.84
N ALA A 184 3.30 22.45 -40.24
CA ALA A 184 3.84 22.59 -38.89
C ALA A 184 2.88 21.97 -37.84
N ALA A 185 1.56 22.10 -38.02
CA ALA A 185 0.59 21.44 -37.12
C ALA A 185 0.65 19.92 -37.24
N VAL A 186 0.78 19.36 -38.44
CA VAL A 186 0.97 17.90 -38.65
C VAL A 186 2.26 17.39 -37.99
N THR A 187 3.36 18.15 -38.14
CA THR A 187 4.63 17.78 -37.52
C THR A 187 4.54 17.81 -35.98
N ALA A 188 3.91 18.83 -35.42
CA ALA A 188 3.67 18.93 -33.96
C ALA A 188 2.82 17.77 -33.47
N ALA A 189 1.71 17.47 -34.13
CA ALA A 189 0.83 16.36 -33.79
C ALA A 189 1.53 15.00 -33.85
N THR A 190 2.36 14.76 -34.87
CA THR A 190 3.15 13.51 -34.99
C THR A 190 4.17 13.38 -33.86
N THR A 191 4.79 14.48 -33.45
CA THR A 191 5.74 14.50 -32.32
C THR A 191 5.02 14.16 -31.00
N GLU A 192 3.83 14.75 -30.78
CA GLU A 192 3.03 14.47 -29.59
C GLU A 192 2.52 13.03 -29.56
N MET A 193 2.17 12.43 -30.70
CA MET A 193 1.83 10.99 -30.76
C MET A 193 2.94 10.11 -30.20
N GLY A 194 4.21 10.36 -30.60
CA GLY A 194 5.36 9.62 -30.08
C GLY A 194 5.54 9.75 -28.55
N LYS A 195 5.30 10.97 -28.02
CA LYS A 195 5.36 11.19 -26.57
C LYS A 195 4.22 10.47 -25.85
N ILE A 196 3.01 10.49 -26.41
CA ILE A 196 1.86 9.79 -25.82
C ILE A 196 2.10 8.27 -25.82
N ASP A 197 2.65 7.70 -26.89
CA ASP A 197 2.97 6.27 -26.91
C ASP A 197 3.98 5.89 -25.81
N THR A 198 5.00 6.74 -25.60
CA THR A 198 5.95 6.58 -24.50
C THR A 198 5.26 6.71 -23.14
N ALA A 199 4.33 7.66 -22.98
CA ALA A 199 3.56 7.85 -21.75
C ALA A 199 2.65 6.65 -21.45
N ILE A 200 1.99 6.10 -22.46
CA ILE A 200 1.15 4.89 -22.31
C ILE A 200 2.00 3.71 -21.82
N GLN A 201 3.21 3.54 -22.39
CA GLN A 201 4.13 2.49 -21.95
C GLN A 201 4.56 2.72 -20.49
N ALA A 202 4.94 3.95 -20.13
CA ALA A 202 5.35 4.29 -18.77
C ALA A 202 4.22 4.03 -17.74
N VAL A 203 2.96 4.35 -18.09
CA VAL A 203 1.80 4.04 -17.23
C VAL A 203 1.56 2.53 -17.15
N ALA A 204 1.73 1.79 -18.24
CA ALA A 204 1.60 0.34 -18.23
C ALA A 204 2.66 -0.32 -17.34
N ASP A 205 3.91 0.13 -17.43
CA ASP A 205 5.03 -0.35 -16.61
C ASP A 205 4.83 -0.01 -15.12
N ALA A 206 4.22 1.15 -14.84
CA ALA A 206 3.90 1.56 -13.47
C ALA A 206 2.76 0.76 -12.84
N ARG A 207 1.92 0.10 -13.65
CA ARG A 207 0.82 -0.77 -13.20
C ARG A 207 1.21 -2.23 -13.05
N ALA A 208 2.36 -2.64 -13.62
CA ALA A 208 2.86 -4.01 -13.56
C ALA A 208 3.63 -4.31 -12.25
#